data_16e97afd1c5a2020a4f6be1e24385ffb
#
_entry.id   16e97afd1c5a2020a4f6be1e24385ffb
#
_cell.length_a   1.000
_cell.length_b   1.000
_cell.length_c   1.000
_cell.angle_alpha   90.00
_cell.angle_beta   90.00
_cell.angle_gamma   90.00
#
_symmetry.space_group_name_H-M   'P 1'
#
loop_
_entity.id
_entity.type
_entity.pdbx_description
1 polymer ?
#
loop_
_entity_poly.entity_id
_entity_poly.type
_entity_poly.pdbx_seq_one_letter_code
_entity_poly.pdbx_strand_id
1 'polypeptide(L)'
;MIKNKFSPIEKIISISKKGGMYILVDDENRENEGDLVFNASDVNSKKINFMAKNGRGLICLTLNKNQANKLGLTFMAPVNQSRNQTAFTISIEAKKGITTGISAKDRSRTIKVATKKNVLKNEIVSPGHVFPIISREGGVLVRAGHTEASVDIARLGNKIPAAVICEIMNEDGSMAKGDDLLKFASKHKLHIAKIEDLISYRLRKENLIKLKKTSTINLNNQKFKIYVFENSIDGSEHFALVKGKVNKSKSPRVRVISSNVVQNYLINQKLPNSFEKTLKYFCLLYTSPSPRDVRS
;
A
#
# COMPACT_ATOMS: atom_id res chain seq x y z
N MET A 1 -4.50 -29.90 -17.42
CA MET A 1 -3.41 -28.98 -16.98
C MET A 1 -4.05 -27.73 -16.40
N ILE A 2 -4.04 -27.56 -15.09
CA ILE A 2 -4.50 -26.33 -14.43
C ILE A 2 -3.44 -25.29 -14.74
N LYS A 3 -3.75 -24.31 -15.58
CA LYS A 3 -2.90 -23.14 -15.76
C LYS A 3 -2.89 -22.41 -14.43
N ASN A 4 -1.84 -22.62 -13.64
CA ASN A 4 -1.52 -21.90 -12.41
C ASN A 4 -1.36 -20.41 -12.73
N LYS A 5 -2.43 -19.65 -12.64
CA LYS A 5 -2.41 -18.26 -13.02
C LYS A 5 -2.87 -17.39 -11.85
N PHE A 6 -2.00 -16.48 -11.42
CA PHE A 6 -2.40 -15.42 -10.49
C PHE A 6 -3.57 -14.63 -11.09
N SER A 7 -4.51 -14.26 -10.24
CA SER A 7 -5.67 -13.48 -10.64
C SER A 7 -5.31 -11.99 -10.73
N PRO A 8 -5.87 -11.25 -11.71
CA PRO A 8 -5.71 -9.80 -11.76
C PRO A 8 -6.24 -9.13 -10.47
N ILE A 9 -5.62 -8.02 -10.07
CA ILE A 9 -6.00 -7.28 -8.84
C ILE A 9 -7.46 -6.80 -8.87
N GLU A 10 -7.96 -6.41 -10.04
CA GLU A 10 -9.38 -6.04 -10.21
C GLU A 10 -10.34 -7.17 -9.80
N LYS A 11 -9.95 -8.41 -10.08
CA LYS A 11 -10.72 -9.59 -9.66
C LYS A 11 -10.72 -9.74 -8.15
N ILE A 12 -9.56 -9.56 -7.51
CA ILE A 12 -9.42 -9.61 -6.04
C ILE A 12 -10.25 -8.51 -5.39
N ILE A 13 -10.17 -7.27 -5.89
CA ILE A 13 -10.99 -6.15 -5.40
C ILE A 13 -12.48 -6.47 -5.52
N SER A 14 -12.90 -7.06 -6.64
CA SER A 14 -14.30 -7.48 -6.85
C SER A 14 -14.75 -8.55 -5.85
N ILE A 15 -13.89 -9.54 -5.56
CA ILE A 15 -14.14 -10.59 -4.57
C ILE A 15 -14.24 -9.98 -3.17
N SER A 16 -13.28 -9.13 -2.82
CA SER A 16 -13.26 -8.38 -1.56
C SER A 16 -14.54 -7.58 -1.35
N LYS A 17 -14.98 -6.85 -2.38
CA LYS A 17 -16.26 -6.09 -2.37
C LYS A 17 -17.48 -6.95 -2.02
N LYS A 18 -17.51 -8.19 -2.52
CA LYS A 18 -18.58 -9.17 -2.27
C LYS A 18 -18.41 -9.93 -0.94
N GLY A 19 -17.38 -9.56 -0.15
CA GLY A 19 -17.07 -10.23 1.12
C GLY A 19 -16.41 -11.59 0.96
N GLY A 20 -15.88 -11.93 -0.21
CA GLY A 20 -15.16 -13.19 -0.45
C GLY A 20 -13.79 -13.22 0.21
N MET A 21 -13.25 -14.44 0.38
CA MET A 21 -11.88 -14.70 0.82
C MET A 21 -10.98 -14.89 -0.40
N TYR A 22 -9.74 -14.49 -0.29
CA TYR A 22 -8.71 -14.59 -1.34
C TYR A 22 -7.33 -14.77 -0.68
N ILE A 23 -6.32 -15.03 -1.51
CA ILE A 23 -4.94 -15.19 -1.06
C ILE A 23 -4.10 -14.06 -1.64
N LEU A 24 -3.25 -13.47 -0.82
CA LEU A 24 -2.18 -12.57 -1.24
C LEU A 24 -0.84 -13.23 -1.01
N VAL A 25 0.09 -13.02 -1.95
CA VAL A 25 1.47 -13.52 -1.89
C VAL A 25 2.42 -12.35 -2.00
N ASP A 26 3.40 -12.29 -1.15
CA ASP A 26 4.45 -11.28 -1.21
C ASP A 26 5.65 -11.73 -2.07
N ASP A 27 6.66 -10.85 -2.17
CA ASP A 27 7.84 -11.08 -3.00
C ASP A 27 8.72 -12.21 -2.45
N GLU A 28 9.35 -12.96 -3.37
CA GLU A 28 10.27 -14.06 -3.03
C GLU A 28 11.47 -13.59 -2.20
N ASN A 29 11.90 -12.34 -2.38
CA ASN A 29 13.00 -11.74 -1.62
C ASN A 29 12.56 -11.18 -0.26
N ARG A 30 11.24 -11.18 0.05
CA ARG A 30 10.72 -10.72 1.34
C ARG A 30 10.46 -11.90 2.29
N GLU A 31 9.30 -12.48 2.30
CA GLU A 31 8.89 -13.64 3.10
C GLU A 31 8.64 -14.86 2.21
N ASN A 32 8.20 -14.60 0.96
CA ASN A 32 7.75 -15.60 0.02
C ASN A 32 6.62 -16.46 0.60
N GLU A 33 5.66 -15.81 1.24
CA GLU A 33 4.56 -16.45 1.96
C GLU A 33 3.21 -16.02 1.37
N GLY A 34 2.16 -16.74 1.72
CA GLY A 34 0.81 -16.42 1.31
C GLY A 34 -0.14 -16.35 2.49
N ASP A 35 -0.95 -15.29 2.54
CA ASP A 35 -1.99 -15.12 3.54
C ASP A 35 -3.38 -15.31 2.96
N LEU A 36 -4.24 -16.02 3.70
CA LEU A 36 -5.68 -15.93 3.56
C LEU A 36 -6.15 -14.55 4.01
N VAL A 37 -6.97 -13.88 3.19
CA VAL A 37 -7.42 -12.51 3.45
C VAL A 37 -8.92 -12.37 3.19
N PHE A 38 -9.61 -11.63 4.05
CA PHE A 38 -10.96 -11.09 3.78
C PHE A 38 -11.18 -9.78 4.55
N ASN A 39 -12.13 -8.96 4.09
CA ASN A 39 -12.44 -7.70 4.79
C ASN A 39 -13.01 -7.94 6.18
N ALA A 40 -12.52 -7.21 7.17
CA ALA A 40 -12.95 -7.36 8.55
C ALA A 40 -14.46 -7.07 8.75
N SER A 41 -15.05 -6.19 7.93
CA SER A 41 -16.52 -5.94 7.94
C SER A 41 -17.36 -7.17 7.57
N ASP A 42 -16.78 -8.12 6.85
CA ASP A 42 -17.46 -9.33 6.37
C ASP A 42 -17.15 -10.57 7.23
N VAL A 43 -16.64 -10.33 8.47
CA VAL A 43 -16.27 -11.39 9.41
C VAL A 43 -17.45 -12.22 9.87
N ASN A 44 -17.25 -13.53 9.94
CA ASN A 44 -18.15 -14.49 10.56
C ASN A 44 -17.35 -15.70 11.09
N SER A 45 -18.00 -16.51 11.92
CA SER A 45 -17.36 -17.68 12.54
C SER A 45 -16.89 -18.72 11.52
N LYS A 46 -17.58 -18.88 10.39
CA LYS A 46 -17.18 -19.84 9.34
C LYS A 46 -15.85 -19.48 8.71
N LYS A 47 -15.63 -18.18 8.42
CA LYS A 47 -14.35 -17.69 7.86
C LYS A 47 -13.21 -17.81 8.86
N ILE A 48 -13.42 -17.42 10.11
CA ILE A 48 -12.41 -17.58 11.18
C ILE A 48 -12.07 -19.06 11.36
N ASN A 49 -13.07 -19.94 11.38
CA ASN A 49 -12.83 -21.38 11.47
C ASN A 49 -12.07 -21.92 10.24
N PHE A 50 -12.38 -21.41 9.05
CA PHE A 50 -11.66 -21.79 7.83
C PHE A 50 -10.17 -21.41 7.93
N MET A 51 -9.85 -20.18 8.36
CA MET A 51 -8.47 -19.74 8.58
C MET A 51 -7.75 -20.61 9.62
N ALA A 52 -8.37 -20.84 10.77
CA ALA A 52 -7.79 -21.66 11.83
C ALA A 52 -7.53 -23.10 11.39
N LYS A 53 -8.48 -23.72 10.66
CA LYS A 53 -8.37 -25.11 10.23
C LYS A 53 -7.44 -25.29 9.04
N ASN A 54 -7.49 -24.43 8.05
CA ASN A 54 -6.83 -24.63 6.78
C ASN A 54 -5.59 -23.73 6.60
N GLY A 55 -5.63 -22.47 7.09
CA GLY A 55 -4.47 -21.57 7.11
C GLY A 55 -3.44 -22.02 8.15
N ARG A 56 -3.87 -22.28 9.36
CA ARG A 56 -3.06 -22.72 10.52
C ARG A 56 -2.14 -21.67 11.10
N GLY A 57 -2.02 -20.49 10.44
CA GLY A 57 -1.24 -19.35 10.90
C GLY A 57 -1.91 -18.54 12.00
N LEU A 58 -1.32 -17.42 12.37
CA LEU A 58 -1.85 -16.50 13.36
C LEU A 58 -2.97 -15.64 12.74
N ILE A 59 -4.17 -15.71 13.29
CA ILE A 59 -5.28 -14.87 12.82
C ILE A 59 -5.10 -13.45 13.34
N CYS A 60 -4.78 -12.52 12.44
CA CYS A 60 -4.51 -11.13 12.75
C CYS A 60 -5.59 -10.20 12.17
N LEU A 61 -5.83 -9.07 12.86
CA LEU A 61 -6.72 -8.01 12.42
C LEU A 61 -5.88 -6.81 11.93
N THR A 62 -5.81 -6.60 10.63
CA THR A 62 -5.11 -5.44 10.06
C THR A 62 -6.02 -4.21 10.10
N LEU A 63 -5.48 -3.10 10.56
CA LEU A 63 -6.18 -1.84 10.78
C LEU A 63 -5.37 -0.67 10.23
N ASN A 64 -6.05 0.37 9.75
CA ASN A 64 -5.37 1.65 9.56
C ASN A 64 -5.17 2.36 10.92
N LYS A 65 -4.26 3.33 10.94
CA LYS A 65 -3.89 4.10 12.13
C LYS A 65 -5.11 4.78 12.82
N ASN A 66 -6.03 5.29 12.01
CA ASN A 66 -7.23 5.95 12.54
C ASN A 66 -8.12 4.98 13.35
N GLN A 67 -8.35 3.77 12.83
CA GLN A 67 -9.14 2.75 13.54
C GLN A 67 -8.42 2.26 14.80
N ALA A 68 -7.10 2.06 14.72
CA ALA A 68 -6.30 1.70 15.88
C ALA A 68 -6.35 2.77 16.99
N ASN A 69 -6.27 4.04 16.62
CA ASN A 69 -6.38 5.16 17.56
C ASN A 69 -7.75 5.22 18.25
N LYS A 70 -8.85 5.00 17.52
CA LYS A 70 -10.21 4.94 18.12
C LYS A 70 -10.32 3.85 19.18
N LEU A 71 -9.66 2.72 18.97
CA LEU A 71 -9.59 1.62 19.91
C LEU A 71 -8.61 1.87 21.06
N GLY A 72 -7.77 2.90 20.97
CA GLY A 72 -6.72 3.19 21.95
C GLY A 72 -5.65 2.11 22.02
N LEU A 73 -5.34 1.47 20.87
CA LEU A 73 -4.34 0.40 20.79
C LEU A 73 -2.94 0.97 20.94
N THR A 74 -2.14 0.35 21.79
CA THR A 74 -0.71 0.60 21.94
C THR A 74 0.10 -0.52 21.28
N PHE A 75 1.32 -0.23 20.86
CA PHE A 75 2.21 -1.27 20.34
C PHE A 75 2.50 -2.33 21.41
N MET A 76 2.64 -3.58 20.95
CA MET A 76 2.93 -4.73 21.82
C MET A 76 4.29 -4.60 22.51
N ALA A 77 5.27 -3.99 21.84
CA ALA A 77 6.59 -3.74 22.38
C ALA A 77 6.97 -2.25 22.20
N PRO A 78 7.63 -1.62 23.21
CA PRO A 78 8.12 -0.24 23.10
C PRO A 78 9.11 -0.06 21.94
N VAL A 79 9.97 -1.05 21.71
CA VAL A 79 10.93 -1.10 20.61
C VAL A 79 10.65 -2.35 19.77
N ASN A 80 10.32 -2.15 18.51
CA ASN A 80 10.07 -3.26 17.60
C ASN A 80 11.39 -3.80 17.02
N GLN A 81 11.80 -4.96 17.49
CA GLN A 81 13.03 -5.66 17.05
C GLN A 81 12.76 -6.78 16.03
N SER A 82 11.49 -6.93 15.59
CA SER A 82 11.15 -7.98 14.61
C SER A 82 11.78 -7.69 13.25
N ARG A 83 12.21 -8.75 12.55
CA ARG A 83 12.87 -8.66 11.24
C ARG A 83 12.12 -7.78 10.24
N ASN A 84 10.81 -7.92 10.19
CA ASN A 84 9.94 -7.21 9.23
C ASN A 84 9.28 -5.97 9.83
N GLN A 85 9.62 -5.62 11.08
CA GLN A 85 9.06 -4.48 11.82
C GLN A 85 7.52 -4.43 11.76
N THR A 86 6.86 -5.60 11.80
CA THR A 86 5.40 -5.70 11.79
C THR A 86 4.83 -5.02 13.03
N ALA A 87 3.94 -4.07 12.81
CA ALA A 87 3.43 -3.17 13.85
C ALA A 87 2.32 -3.82 14.68
N PHE A 88 2.64 -4.90 15.38
CA PHE A 88 1.73 -5.55 16.32
C PHE A 88 1.35 -4.61 17.46
N THR A 89 0.07 -4.64 17.82
CA THR A 89 -0.44 -4.01 19.03
C THR A 89 -0.71 -5.06 20.11
N ILE A 90 -1.03 -4.59 21.31
CA ILE A 90 -1.59 -5.48 22.33
C ILE A 90 -2.77 -6.26 21.78
N SER A 91 -2.88 -7.54 22.13
CA SER A 91 -4.00 -8.39 21.72
C SER A 91 -5.30 -7.92 22.38
N ILE A 92 -6.42 -8.16 21.72
CA ILE A 92 -7.72 -7.64 22.13
C ILE A 92 -8.81 -8.71 22.21
N GLU A 93 -9.85 -8.37 22.96
CA GLU A 93 -11.07 -9.12 23.06
C GLU A 93 -12.30 -8.22 23.16
N ALA A 94 -13.47 -8.67 22.68
CA ALA A 94 -14.72 -7.96 22.91
C ALA A 94 -15.09 -8.04 24.40
N LYS A 95 -15.42 -6.91 25.01
CA LYS A 95 -15.82 -6.87 26.43
C LYS A 95 -17.09 -7.66 26.75
N LYS A 96 -17.97 -7.84 25.75
CA LYS A 96 -19.27 -8.52 25.92
C LYS A 96 -19.59 -9.41 24.74
N GLY A 97 -20.33 -10.50 25.05
CA GLY A 97 -20.85 -11.42 24.03
C GLY A 97 -19.84 -12.43 23.51
N ILE A 98 -18.87 -12.79 24.35
CA ILE A 98 -17.90 -13.86 24.17
C ILE A 98 -17.98 -14.83 25.34
N THR A 99 -17.36 -15.99 25.18
CA THR A 99 -17.11 -16.98 26.25
C THR A 99 -15.66 -16.89 26.74
N THR A 100 -14.78 -17.77 26.28
CA THR A 100 -13.34 -17.75 26.62
C THR A 100 -12.49 -16.96 25.62
N GLY A 101 -13.06 -16.46 24.52
CA GLY A 101 -12.40 -15.59 23.56
C GLY A 101 -11.77 -16.32 22.36
N ILE A 102 -11.25 -17.53 22.53
CA ILE A 102 -10.46 -18.24 21.51
C ILE A 102 -11.34 -18.87 20.40
N SER A 103 -12.62 -19.15 20.67
CA SER A 103 -13.48 -19.81 19.68
C SER A 103 -13.61 -18.98 18.39
N ALA A 104 -13.89 -19.63 17.27
CA ALA A 104 -14.14 -18.93 16.00
C ALA A 104 -15.31 -17.94 16.12
N LYS A 105 -16.30 -18.24 16.96
CA LYS A 105 -17.43 -17.35 17.26
C LYS A 105 -16.97 -16.14 18.04
N ASP A 106 -16.17 -16.32 19.08
CA ASP A 106 -15.69 -15.23 19.93
C ASP A 106 -14.73 -14.31 19.21
N ARG A 107 -13.73 -14.86 18.48
CA ARG A 107 -12.84 -14.06 17.62
C ARG A 107 -13.58 -13.28 16.56
N SER A 108 -14.59 -13.90 15.90
CA SER A 108 -15.43 -13.16 14.95
C SER A 108 -16.23 -12.04 15.62
N ARG A 109 -16.69 -12.24 16.85
CA ARG A 109 -17.36 -11.20 17.64
C ARG A 109 -16.41 -10.05 17.97
N THR A 110 -15.21 -10.36 18.42
CA THR A 110 -14.16 -9.37 18.75
C THR A 110 -13.83 -8.52 17.53
N ILE A 111 -13.55 -9.12 16.38
CA ILE A 111 -13.26 -8.42 15.14
C ILE A 111 -14.45 -7.53 14.73
N LYS A 112 -15.68 -8.04 14.82
CA LYS A 112 -16.89 -7.30 14.47
C LYS A 112 -17.07 -6.07 15.36
N VAL A 113 -16.79 -6.16 16.66
CA VAL A 113 -16.81 -5.02 17.58
C VAL A 113 -15.72 -4.03 17.24
N ALA A 114 -14.46 -4.50 17.09
CA ALA A 114 -13.31 -3.65 16.82
C ALA A 114 -13.41 -2.87 15.50
N THR A 115 -14.20 -3.34 14.54
CA THR A 115 -14.36 -2.72 13.22
C THR A 115 -15.67 -1.96 13.03
N LYS A 116 -16.44 -1.73 14.08
CA LYS A 116 -17.61 -0.83 14.02
C LYS A 116 -17.17 0.58 13.64
N LYS A 117 -18.01 1.30 12.88
CA LYS A 117 -17.78 2.69 12.50
C LYS A 117 -17.60 3.61 13.72
N ASN A 118 -18.46 3.41 14.72
CA ASN A 118 -18.52 4.20 15.96
C ASN A 118 -18.14 3.31 17.16
N VAL A 119 -17.02 2.60 17.07
CA VAL A 119 -16.49 1.80 18.17
C VAL A 119 -16.01 2.71 19.30
N LEU A 120 -16.34 2.34 20.54
CA LEU A 120 -15.82 3.00 21.74
C LEU A 120 -14.68 2.15 22.33
N LYS A 121 -13.66 2.82 22.87
CA LYS A 121 -12.50 2.17 23.49
C LYS A 121 -12.90 1.14 24.56
N ASN A 122 -13.95 1.40 25.30
CA ASN A 122 -14.44 0.53 26.38
C ASN A 122 -15.25 -0.69 25.89
N GLU A 123 -15.45 -0.87 24.57
CA GLU A 123 -16.12 -2.05 24.02
C GLU A 123 -15.15 -3.23 23.81
N ILE A 124 -13.86 -2.98 23.90
CA ILE A 124 -12.80 -4.01 23.87
C ILE A 124 -12.00 -4.02 25.16
N VAL A 125 -11.36 -5.13 25.44
CA VAL A 125 -10.43 -5.34 26.56
C VAL A 125 -9.13 -5.96 26.04
N SER A 126 -8.09 -5.90 26.84
CA SER A 126 -6.77 -6.48 26.56
C SER A 126 -6.25 -7.12 27.86
N PRO A 127 -5.53 -8.25 27.78
CA PRO A 127 -5.19 -9.03 26.57
C PRO A 127 -6.39 -9.84 26.02
N GLY A 128 -6.24 -10.43 24.84
CA GLY A 128 -7.25 -11.26 24.20
C GLY A 128 -6.69 -12.17 23.10
N HIS A 129 -7.57 -12.74 22.28
CA HIS A 129 -7.22 -13.77 21.28
C HIS A 129 -7.28 -13.26 19.82
N VAL A 130 -7.40 -11.96 19.62
CA VAL A 130 -7.25 -11.31 18.31
C VAL A 130 -6.05 -10.36 18.36
N PHE A 131 -5.18 -10.43 17.36
CA PHE A 131 -3.93 -9.71 17.30
C PHE A 131 -4.02 -8.59 16.25
N PRO A 132 -4.23 -7.33 16.65
CA PRO A 132 -4.28 -6.24 15.70
C PRO A 132 -2.88 -5.85 15.22
N ILE A 133 -2.79 -5.49 13.93
CA ILE A 133 -1.58 -4.97 13.28
C ILE A 133 -1.93 -3.66 12.59
N ILE A 134 -1.11 -2.62 12.81
CA ILE A 134 -1.32 -1.30 12.21
C ILE A 134 -0.59 -1.23 10.87
N SER A 135 -1.33 -0.93 9.78
CA SER A 135 -0.74 -0.69 8.47
C SER A 135 -0.02 0.65 8.42
N ARG A 136 1.07 0.72 7.65
CA ARG A 136 1.75 1.99 7.34
C ARG A 136 0.84 2.90 6.51
N GLU A 137 0.87 4.21 6.81
CA GLU A 137 0.24 5.22 5.94
C GLU A 137 0.91 5.18 4.55
N GLY A 138 0.12 5.32 3.47
CA GLY A 138 0.58 5.06 2.11
C GLY A 138 0.42 3.60 1.65
N GLY A 139 0.17 2.66 2.56
CA GLY A 139 -0.13 1.26 2.26
C GLY A 139 1.02 0.54 1.56
N VAL A 140 0.71 -0.30 0.56
CA VAL A 140 1.72 -1.10 -0.17
C VAL A 140 2.78 -0.26 -0.89
N LEU A 141 2.52 1.03 -1.12
CA LEU A 141 3.49 1.93 -1.75
C LEU A 141 4.60 2.35 -0.78
N VAL A 142 4.41 2.15 0.52
CA VAL A 142 5.41 2.42 1.56
C VAL A 142 6.00 1.11 2.11
N ARG A 143 5.17 0.08 2.29
CA ARG A 143 5.61 -1.24 2.77
C ARG A 143 4.85 -2.34 2.03
N ALA A 144 5.57 -3.13 1.24
CA ALA A 144 5.01 -4.21 0.39
C ALA A 144 4.67 -5.47 1.20
N GLY A 145 3.88 -5.34 2.28
CA GLY A 145 3.50 -6.44 3.18
C GLY A 145 2.01 -6.77 3.13
N HIS A 146 1.65 -7.97 3.61
CA HIS A 146 0.27 -8.48 3.68
C HIS A 146 -0.65 -7.54 4.48
N THR A 147 -0.14 -6.94 5.56
CA THR A 147 -0.85 -5.94 6.38
C THR A 147 -1.33 -4.77 5.54
N GLU A 148 -0.42 -4.12 4.80
CA GLU A 148 -0.72 -2.98 3.97
C GLU A 148 -1.62 -3.38 2.79
N ALA A 149 -1.31 -4.50 2.15
CA ALA A 149 -2.05 -4.99 0.99
C ALA A 149 -3.51 -5.30 1.33
N SER A 150 -3.76 -5.93 2.46
CA SER A 150 -5.12 -6.28 2.91
C SER A 150 -5.97 -5.04 3.21
N VAL A 151 -5.39 -4.03 3.86
CA VAL A 151 -6.05 -2.75 4.17
C VAL A 151 -6.32 -1.96 2.87
N ASP A 152 -5.37 -1.94 1.93
CA ASP A 152 -5.52 -1.27 0.64
C ASP A 152 -6.63 -1.90 -0.19
N ILE A 153 -6.70 -3.24 -0.28
CA ILE A 153 -7.77 -3.92 -1.01
C ILE A 153 -9.14 -3.66 -0.37
N ALA A 154 -9.22 -3.61 0.97
CA ALA A 154 -10.45 -3.25 1.65
C ALA A 154 -10.89 -1.82 1.28
N ARG A 155 -9.97 -0.86 1.29
CA ARG A 155 -10.19 0.54 0.87
C ARG A 155 -10.63 0.64 -0.60
N LEU A 156 -9.91 -0.03 -1.52
CA LEU A 156 -10.24 -0.08 -2.95
C LEU A 156 -11.59 -0.76 -3.21
N GLY A 157 -11.98 -1.67 -2.31
CA GLY A 157 -13.31 -2.30 -2.29
C GLY A 157 -14.43 -1.42 -1.70
N ASN A 158 -14.15 -0.16 -1.31
CA ASN A 158 -15.07 0.72 -0.60
C ASN A 158 -15.60 0.11 0.71
N LYS A 159 -14.76 -0.66 1.39
CA LYS A 159 -15.02 -1.21 2.73
C LYS A 159 -14.28 -0.40 3.80
N ILE A 160 -14.58 -0.67 5.06
CA ILE A 160 -13.76 -0.18 6.17
C ILE A 160 -12.31 -0.64 5.92
N PRO A 161 -11.29 0.25 6.02
CA PRO A 161 -9.90 -0.10 5.76
C PRO A 161 -9.34 -0.96 6.91
N ALA A 162 -9.84 -2.19 6.96
CA ALA A 162 -9.51 -3.23 7.91
C ALA A 162 -9.75 -4.60 7.28
N ALA A 163 -8.88 -5.55 7.55
CA ALA A 163 -9.00 -6.91 7.05
C ALA A 163 -8.57 -7.93 8.11
N VAL A 164 -8.92 -9.19 7.87
CA VAL A 164 -8.41 -10.33 8.65
C VAL A 164 -7.45 -11.08 7.75
N ILE A 165 -6.27 -11.36 8.27
CA ILE A 165 -5.23 -12.13 7.58
C ILE A 165 -4.83 -13.34 8.42
N CYS A 166 -4.32 -14.37 7.74
CA CYS A 166 -3.80 -15.56 8.38
C CYS A 166 -2.84 -16.25 7.40
N GLU A 167 -1.64 -16.51 7.82
CA GLU A 167 -0.62 -17.20 7.05
C GLU A 167 -1.09 -18.60 6.66
N ILE A 168 -0.61 -19.12 5.52
CA ILE A 168 -0.89 -20.47 5.06
C ILE A 168 0.32 -21.37 5.36
N MET A 169 0.10 -22.38 6.15
CA MET A 169 1.10 -23.39 6.52
C MET A 169 0.74 -24.75 5.94
N ASN A 170 1.75 -25.53 5.61
CA ASN A 170 1.64 -26.92 5.21
C ASN A 170 1.20 -27.81 6.39
N GLU A 171 0.89 -29.07 6.13
CA GLU A 171 0.44 -30.02 7.17
C GLU A 171 1.53 -30.39 8.17
N ASP A 172 2.79 -30.28 7.76
CA ASP A 172 3.97 -30.51 8.59
C ASP A 172 4.37 -29.28 9.44
N GLY A 173 3.63 -28.17 9.33
CA GLY A 173 3.91 -26.91 10.04
C GLY A 173 4.89 -25.98 9.34
N SER A 174 5.44 -26.34 8.18
CA SER A 174 6.25 -25.44 7.36
C SER A 174 5.38 -24.40 6.64
N MET A 175 5.98 -23.27 6.25
CA MET A 175 5.26 -22.25 5.50
C MET A 175 4.99 -22.71 4.07
N ALA A 176 3.73 -22.57 3.60
CA ALA A 176 3.38 -22.86 2.21
C ALA A 176 3.97 -21.78 1.29
N LYS A 177 4.70 -22.19 0.24
CA LYS A 177 5.38 -21.31 -0.71
C LYS A 177 5.16 -21.76 -2.16
N GLY A 178 5.27 -20.84 -3.10
CA GLY A 178 5.25 -21.16 -4.53
C GLY A 178 4.09 -22.07 -4.94
N ASP A 179 4.40 -23.28 -5.41
CA ASP A 179 3.41 -24.25 -5.88
C ASP A 179 2.45 -24.75 -4.81
N ASP A 180 2.86 -24.77 -3.54
CA ASP A 180 1.98 -25.19 -2.44
C ASP A 180 0.83 -24.20 -2.26
N LEU A 181 1.09 -22.90 -2.38
CA LEU A 181 0.06 -21.86 -2.37
C LEU A 181 -0.91 -22.00 -3.55
N LEU A 182 -0.41 -22.36 -4.73
CA LEU A 182 -1.25 -22.59 -5.92
C LEU A 182 -2.10 -23.84 -5.77
N LYS A 183 -1.56 -24.94 -5.21
CA LYS A 183 -2.32 -26.15 -4.88
C LYS A 183 -3.40 -25.85 -3.84
N PHE A 184 -3.05 -25.10 -2.78
CA PHE A 184 -3.98 -24.67 -1.75
C PHE A 184 -5.14 -23.84 -2.34
N ALA A 185 -4.80 -22.83 -3.16
CA ALA A 185 -5.79 -21.99 -3.83
C ALA A 185 -6.75 -22.82 -4.69
N SER A 186 -6.21 -23.75 -5.47
CA SER A 186 -6.99 -24.67 -6.31
C SER A 186 -7.90 -25.57 -5.48
N LYS A 187 -7.36 -26.23 -4.44
CA LYS A 187 -8.11 -27.13 -3.53
C LYS A 187 -9.31 -26.44 -2.90
N HIS A 188 -9.12 -25.18 -2.48
CA HIS A 188 -10.17 -24.41 -1.79
C HIS A 188 -10.95 -23.46 -2.70
N LYS A 189 -10.70 -23.49 -4.02
CA LYS A 189 -11.36 -22.63 -5.02
C LYS A 189 -11.21 -21.13 -4.69
N LEU A 190 -10.05 -20.73 -4.18
CA LEU A 190 -9.72 -19.36 -3.83
C LEU A 190 -8.93 -18.70 -4.97
N HIS A 191 -9.14 -17.41 -5.14
CA HIS A 191 -8.30 -16.60 -6.03
C HIS A 191 -7.04 -16.16 -5.29
N ILE A 192 -5.92 -16.13 -6.02
CA ILE A 192 -4.60 -15.77 -5.50
C ILE A 192 -4.00 -14.66 -6.36
N ALA A 193 -3.38 -13.66 -5.75
CA ALA A 193 -2.70 -12.56 -6.44
C ALA A 193 -1.42 -12.14 -5.72
N LYS A 194 -0.53 -11.48 -6.46
CA LYS A 194 0.72 -10.93 -5.92
C LYS A 194 0.53 -9.51 -5.37
N ILE A 195 1.22 -9.18 -4.30
CA ILE A 195 1.27 -7.81 -3.75
C ILE A 195 1.93 -6.85 -4.75
N GLU A 196 2.91 -7.32 -5.52
CA GLU A 196 3.54 -6.56 -6.61
C GLU A 196 2.52 -6.04 -7.65
N ASP A 197 1.54 -6.88 -8.01
CA ASP A 197 0.47 -6.48 -8.94
C ASP A 197 -0.43 -5.38 -8.34
N LEU A 198 -0.65 -5.41 -7.02
CA LEU A 198 -1.39 -4.36 -6.31
C LEU A 198 -0.60 -3.04 -6.30
N ILE A 199 0.71 -3.07 -6.07
CA ILE A 199 1.57 -1.89 -6.18
C ILE A 199 1.45 -1.29 -7.58
N SER A 200 1.63 -2.10 -8.62
CA SER A 200 1.52 -1.69 -10.01
C SER A 200 0.12 -1.14 -10.36
N TYR A 201 -0.93 -1.73 -9.80
CA TYR A 201 -2.30 -1.26 -9.96
C TYR A 201 -2.49 0.13 -9.34
N ARG A 202 -2.04 0.34 -8.10
CA ARG A 202 -2.17 1.62 -7.39
C ARG A 202 -1.39 2.74 -8.08
N LEU A 203 -0.14 2.46 -8.51
CA LEU A 203 0.69 3.43 -9.26
C LEU A 203 0.03 3.88 -10.57
N ARG A 204 -0.72 2.99 -11.24
CA ARG A 204 -1.41 3.32 -12.49
C ARG A 204 -2.76 4.01 -12.31
N LYS A 205 -3.49 3.71 -11.23
CA LYS A 205 -4.89 4.11 -11.04
C LYS A 205 -5.08 5.27 -10.07
N GLU A 206 -4.18 5.44 -9.10
CA GLU A 206 -4.28 6.52 -8.12
C GLU A 206 -3.51 7.74 -8.59
N ASN A 207 -4.09 8.92 -8.39
CA ASN A 207 -3.36 10.18 -8.62
C ASN A 207 -2.61 10.53 -7.32
N LEU A 208 -1.34 10.13 -7.28
CA LEU A 208 -0.48 10.28 -6.10
C LEU A 208 0.16 11.67 -6.01
N ILE A 209 0.12 12.45 -7.10
CA ILE A 209 0.79 13.74 -7.21
C ILE A 209 -0.28 14.84 -7.33
N LYS A 210 -0.26 15.80 -6.43
CA LYS A 210 -1.15 16.97 -6.43
C LYS A 210 -0.40 18.23 -6.81
N LEU A 211 -0.91 18.98 -7.78
CA LEU A 211 -0.39 20.31 -8.09
C LEU A 211 -0.68 21.26 -6.93
N LYS A 212 0.36 21.80 -6.30
CA LYS A 212 0.29 22.69 -5.14
C LYS A 212 0.38 24.16 -5.55
N LYS A 213 1.30 24.46 -6.47
CA LYS A 213 1.57 25.84 -6.91
C LYS A 213 2.09 25.88 -8.34
N THR A 214 1.76 26.93 -9.05
CA THR A 214 2.35 27.28 -10.33
C THR A 214 2.89 28.71 -10.25
N SER A 215 4.10 28.93 -10.76
CA SER A 215 4.71 30.27 -10.83
C SER A 215 5.56 30.39 -12.08
N THR A 216 6.12 31.57 -12.30
CA THR A 216 7.10 31.81 -13.36
C THR A 216 8.40 32.24 -12.72
N ILE A 217 9.50 31.68 -13.17
CA ILE A 217 10.84 32.02 -12.70
C ILE A 217 11.75 32.36 -13.89
N ASN A 218 12.73 33.21 -13.66
CA ASN A 218 13.79 33.51 -14.62
C ASN A 218 15.07 32.78 -14.20
N LEU A 219 15.59 31.95 -15.07
CA LEU A 219 16.85 31.23 -14.88
C LEU A 219 17.74 31.51 -16.09
N ASN A 220 18.97 31.99 -15.87
CA ASN A 220 19.91 32.33 -16.92
C ASN A 220 19.28 33.24 -18.03
N ASN A 221 18.57 34.29 -17.63
CA ASN A 221 17.83 35.21 -18.48
C ASN A 221 16.75 34.59 -19.38
N GLN A 222 16.29 33.38 -18.97
CA GLN A 222 15.25 32.62 -19.66
C GLN A 222 14.04 32.39 -18.75
N LYS A 223 12.85 32.55 -19.29
CA LYS A 223 11.59 32.40 -18.57
C LYS A 223 11.12 30.97 -18.57
N PHE A 224 10.88 30.42 -17.38
CA PHE A 224 10.34 29.09 -17.17
C PHE A 224 9.05 29.15 -16.34
N LYS A 225 8.10 28.25 -16.62
CA LYS A 225 7.02 27.94 -15.70
C LYS A 225 7.51 26.87 -14.72
N ILE A 226 7.35 27.11 -13.43
CA ILE A 226 7.60 26.12 -12.39
C ILE A 226 6.26 25.61 -11.87
N TYR A 227 6.13 24.29 -11.80
CA TYR A 227 5.03 23.59 -11.19
C TYR A 227 5.55 22.87 -9.96
N VAL A 228 4.91 23.11 -8.82
CA VAL A 228 5.24 22.45 -7.55
C VAL A 228 4.17 21.41 -7.28
N PHE A 229 4.56 20.18 -7.11
CA PHE A 229 3.69 19.06 -6.81
C PHE A 229 4.02 18.50 -5.44
N GLU A 230 3.02 18.02 -4.74
CA GLU A 230 3.13 17.30 -3.50
C GLU A 230 2.74 15.83 -3.71
N ASN A 231 3.60 14.92 -3.24
CA ASN A 231 3.27 13.50 -3.18
C ASN A 231 2.30 13.26 -2.00
N SER A 232 1.14 12.71 -2.30
CA SER A 232 0.09 12.45 -1.29
C SER A 232 0.43 11.34 -0.29
N ILE A 233 1.53 10.59 -0.51
CA ILE A 233 1.94 9.46 0.35
C ILE A 233 2.85 9.93 1.46
N ASP A 234 3.88 10.68 1.13
CA ASP A 234 4.98 11.07 2.04
C ASP A 234 5.14 12.58 2.22
N GLY A 235 4.29 13.38 1.52
CA GLY A 235 4.34 14.84 1.56
C GLY A 235 5.56 15.44 0.84
N SER A 236 6.37 14.62 0.15
CA SER A 236 7.54 15.12 -0.58
C SER A 236 7.13 16.06 -1.71
N GLU A 237 7.93 17.11 -1.92
CA GLU A 237 7.69 18.07 -3.00
C GLU A 237 8.54 17.76 -4.23
N HIS A 238 7.89 17.82 -5.38
CA HIS A 238 8.51 17.63 -6.68
C HIS A 238 8.29 18.88 -7.54
N PHE A 239 9.28 19.22 -8.36
CA PHE A 239 9.24 20.41 -9.19
C PHE A 239 9.34 20.03 -10.67
N ALA A 240 8.54 20.67 -11.51
CA ALA A 240 8.71 20.58 -12.95
C ALA A 240 8.97 21.99 -13.51
N LEU A 241 10.13 22.16 -14.16
CA LEU A 241 10.47 23.36 -14.92
C LEU A 241 10.09 23.14 -16.37
N VAL A 242 9.22 24.00 -16.89
CA VAL A 242 8.70 23.89 -18.26
C VAL A 242 9.06 25.13 -19.06
N LYS A 243 9.78 24.93 -20.17
CA LYS A 243 10.04 25.98 -21.16
C LYS A 243 9.13 25.79 -22.37
N GLY A 244 8.47 26.88 -22.79
CA GLY A 244 7.54 26.87 -23.92
C GLY A 244 6.17 26.26 -23.57
N LYS A 245 5.42 25.92 -24.61
CA LYS A 245 4.09 25.31 -24.50
C LYS A 245 4.16 23.81 -24.69
N VAL A 246 3.70 23.06 -23.70
CA VAL A 246 3.53 21.60 -23.84
C VAL A 246 2.22 21.35 -24.59
N ASN A 247 2.32 20.76 -25.77
CA ASN A 247 1.17 20.40 -26.60
C ASN A 247 0.95 18.88 -26.57
N LYS A 248 -0.31 18.45 -26.45
CA LYS A 248 -0.68 17.02 -26.44
C LYS A 248 -0.32 16.28 -27.74
N SER A 249 -0.18 16.99 -28.83
CA SER A 249 0.18 16.42 -30.14
C SER A 249 1.68 16.21 -30.37
N LYS A 250 2.56 16.71 -29.50
CA LYS A 250 4.01 16.57 -29.59
C LYS A 250 4.56 16.03 -28.28
N SER A 251 5.36 14.96 -28.38
CA SER A 251 6.06 14.42 -27.21
C SER A 251 7.08 15.43 -26.67
N PRO A 252 6.93 15.93 -25.44
CA PRO A 252 7.90 16.84 -24.86
C PRO A 252 9.20 16.10 -24.54
N ARG A 253 10.32 16.80 -24.62
CA ARG A 253 11.59 16.28 -24.10
C ARG A 253 11.59 16.46 -22.58
N VAL A 254 11.91 15.42 -21.86
CA VAL A 254 11.92 15.40 -20.38
C VAL A 254 13.28 14.96 -19.88
N ARG A 255 13.78 15.63 -18.87
CA ARG A 255 14.97 15.21 -18.09
C ARG A 255 14.57 15.15 -16.62
N VAL A 256 14.71 13.99 -16.03
CA VAL A 256 14.54 13.79 -14.58
C VAL A 256 15.88 14.00 -13.89
N ILE A 257 15.90 14.81 -12.83
CA ILE A 257 17.10 15.10 -12.04
C ILE A 257 16.75 14.96 -10.58
N SER A 258 17.51 14.16 -9.85
CA SER A 258 17.47 14.13 -8.40
C SER A 258 18.37 15.24 -7.86
N SER A 259 17.85 16.09 -6.98
CA SER A 259 18.57 17.22 -6.45
C SER A 259 18.26 17.40 -4.96
N ASN A 260 19.30 17.56 -4.17
CA ASN A 260 19.17 18.02 -2.78
C ASN A 260 19.24 19.55 -2.77
N VAL A 261 18.08 20.20 -2.67
CA VAL A 261 17.96 21.66 -2.72
C VAL A 261 18.77 22.33 -1.61
N VAL A 262 18.70 21.80 -0.39
CA VAL A 262 19.42 22.34 0.77
C VAL A 262 20.93 22.28 0.54
N GLN A 263 21.44 21.12 0.16
CA GLN A 263 22.89 20.94 -0.06
C GLN A 263 23.39 21.75 -1.27
N ASN A 264 22.62 21.79 -2.35
CA ASN A 264 23.06 22.46 -3.57
C ASN A 264 22.94 23.98 -3.50
N TYR A 265 21.83 24.52 -2.93
CA TYR A 265 21.57 25.96 -2.91
C TYR A 265 22.05 26.65 -1.63
N LEU A 266 21.89 26.03 -0.46
CA LEU A 266 22.26 26.68 0.80
C LEU A 266 23.68 26.42 1.20
N ILE A 267 24.22 25.23 0.94
CA ILE A 267 25.59 24.86 1.36
C ILE A 267 26.61 25.16 0.23
N ASN A 268 26.37 24.61 -0.96
CA ASN A 268 27.34 24.71 -2.07
C ASN A 268 27.16 25.96 -2.94
N GLN A 269 26.01 26.65 -2.83
CA GLN A 269 25.64 27.84 -3.63
C GLN A 269 25.83 27.65 -5.16
N LYS A 270 25.79 26.39 -5.62
CA LYS A 270 25.95 26.00 -7.03
C LYS A 270 24.90 25.01 -7.45
N LEU A 271 24.41 25.18 -8.66
CA LEU A 271 23.60 24.18 -9.34
C LEU A 271 24.46 22.96 -9.70
N PRO A 272 23.93 21.73 -9.58
CA PRO A 272 24.64 20.57 -10.09
C PRO A 272 25.00 20.73 -11.57
N ASN A 273 26.22 20.35 -11.97
CA ASN A 273 26.68 20.44 -13.36
C ASN A 273 25.71 19.79 -14.37
N SER A 274 25.04 18.71 -13.96
CA SER A 274 24.03 18.03 -14.75
C SER A 274 22.79 18.92 -15.00
N PHE A 275 22.41 19.74 -14.04
CA PHE A 275 21.28 20.65 -14.15
C PHE A 275 21.63 21.84 -15.06
N GLU A 276 22.81 22.43 -14.89
CA GLU A 276 23.27 23.53 -15.77
C GLU A 276 23.41 23.09 -17.22
N LYS A 277 24.01 21.92 -17.48
CA LYS A 277 24.08 21.34 -18.82
C LYS A 277 22.70 21.11 -19.43
N THR A 278 21.74 20.64 -18.63
CA THR A 278 20.38 20.43 -19.05
C THR A 278 19.67 21.75 -19.40
N LEU A 279 19.82 22.77 -18.55
CA LEU A 279 19.26 24.10 -18.83
C LEU A 279 19.83 24.68 -20.14
N LYS A 280 21.14 24.62 -20.35
CA LYS A 280 21.79 25.06 -21.58
C LYS A 280 21.23 24.32 -22.79
N TYR A 281 21.09 23.01 -22.73
CA TYR A 281 20.53 22.20 -23.80
C TYR A 281 19.09 22.58 -24.16
N PHE A 282 18.22 22.69 -23.16
CA PHE A 282 16.84 23.12 -23.38
C PHE A 282 16.74 24.58 -23.88
N CYS A 283 17.66 25.45 -23.47
CA CYS A 283 17.71 26.83 -23.97
C CYS A 283 18.10 26.87 -25.45
N LEU A 284 19.10 26.13 -25.87
CA LEU A 284 19.58 26.07 -27.26
C LEU A 284 18.49 25.54 -28.21
N LEU A 285 17.72 24.55 -27.80
CA LEU A 285 16.64 23.99 -28.61
C LEU A 285 15.51 24.98 -28.96
N TYR A 286 15.32 26.03 -28.15
CA TYR A 286 14.29 27.04 -28.37
C TYR A 286 14.83 28.31 -29.03
N THR A 287 16.14 28.46 -29.12
CA THR A 287 16.80 29.63 -29.74
C THR A 287 17.35 29.35 -31.15
N SER A 288 17.49 28.10 -31.53
CA SER A 288 17.87 27.70 -32.88
C SER A 288 16.62 27.75 -33.77
N PRO A 289 16.56 28.53 -34.85
CA PRO A 289 15.49 28.40 -35.84
C PRO A 289 15.48 26.99 -36.39
N SER A 290 14.29 26.42 -36.55
CA SER A 290 14.15 25.13 -37.21
C SER A 290 14.77 25.18 -38.58
N PRO A 291 15.46 24.15 -39.09
CA PRO A 291 15.93 24.10 -40.47
C PRO A 291 14.81 24.29 -41.51
N ARG A 292 13.53 24.24 -41.09
CA ARG A 292 12.35 24.53 -41.90
C ARG A 292 11.99 26.01 -41.97
N ASP A 293 12.49 26.84 -41.04
CA ASP A 293 12.19 28.27 -40.98
C ASP A 293 13.19 29.09 -41.77
N VAL A 294 14.16 28.47 -42.44
CA VAL A 294 15.22 29.12 -43.26
C VAL A 294 14.96 28.92 -44.75
N ARG A 295 13.74 28.53 -45.16
CA ARG A 295 13.33 28.50 -46.55
C ARG A 295 12.16 29.50 -46.76
N SER A 296 12.53 30.73 -47.03
CA SER A 296 11.77 31.70 -47.80
C SER A 296 12.68 32.34 -48.84
#